data_78b3626f1c54648388ee08e3ac8c9109
#
_entry.id   78b3626f1c54648388ee08e3ac8c9109
#
_cell.length_a   1.000
_cell.length_b   1.000
_cell.length_c   1.000
_cell.angle_alpha   90.00
_cell.angle_beta   90.00
_cell.angle_gamma   90.00
#
_symmetry.space_group_name_H-M   'P 1'
#
loop_
_entity.id
_entity.type
_entity.pdbx_description
1 polymer ?
#
loop_
_entity_poly.entity_id
_entity_poly.type
_entity_poly.pdbx_seq_one_letter_code
_entity_poly.pdbx_strand_id
1 'polypeptide(L)'
;VEVLLRQKAQLPPGSVINISPATPSELPGYDAISVTVLNDGKSSHPINFLLSADGRTLAQFTKYDISADPRLALSDAGRPSRGGPASAPVLIVGFDDLECPFCARLHASIFPAIANRYGDKVRIVYKDDPLVEIHPWAMHAAVDVNCVAAQSAEGYWRLVDTIHAHAGEIGKNLVGPTTDKDKDTPDKTLVRADGQLDKLTLTEGENDKLDTSKLNACLARQDTTAIEASKEVASKLNIDSTPTLFINGDKIDGAVPIEFLFGVIDDALRAENVTPPPPYVAPKPDAAAGAPTTPPSGPGK
;
A
#
# COMPACT_ATOMS: atom_id res chain seq x y z
N VAL A 1 25.25 -7.96 -22.83
CA VAL A 1 24.11 -7.73 -21.89
C VAL A 1 24.48 -8.22 -20.49
N GLU A 2 24.84 -9.50 -20.31
CA GLU A 2 25.13 -10.10 -19.00
C GLU A 2 26.18 -9.33 -18.19
N VAL A 3 27.34 -9.00 -18.79
CA VAL A 3 28.42 -8.25 -18.10
C VAL A 3 27.94 -6.92 -17.57
N LEU A 4 27.16 -6.17 -18.37
CA LEU A 4 26.60 -4.90 -17.96
C LEU A 4 25.60 -5.07 -16.80
N LEU A 5 24.75 -6.08 -16.85
CA LEU A 5 23.74 -6.34 -15.82
C LEU A 5 24.42 -6.73 -14.50
N ARG A 6 25.43 -7.59 -14.52
CA ARG A 6 26.21 -7.95 -13.32
C ARG A 6 26.82 -6.72 -12.65
N GLN A 7 27.41 -5.84 -13.46
CA GLN A 7 28.07 -4.64 -12.96
C GLN A 7 27.05 -3.61 -12.40
N LYS A 8 25.95 -3.38 -13.10
CA LYS A 8 24.93 -2.39 -12.70
C LYS A 8 24.10 -2.83 -11.48
N ALA A 9 23.73 -4.12 -11.44
CA ALA A 9 22.92 -4.66 -10.34
C ALA A 9 23.75 -5.11 -9.13
N GLN A 10 25.09 -5.01 -9.19
CA GLN A 10 26.00 -5.43 -8.10
C GLN A 10 25.70 -6.85 -7.62
N LEU A 11 25.44 -7.77 -8.54
CA LEU A 11 24.99 -9.12 -8.19
C LEU A 11 26.08 -9.88 -7.42
N PRO A 12 25.70 -10.64 -6.39
CA PRO A 12 26.62 -11.48 -5.65
C PRO A 12 27.38 -12.48 -6.56
N PRO A 13 28.61 -12.85 -6.20
CA PRO A 13 29.29 -13.95 -6.85
C PRO A 13 28.45 -15.24 -6.80
N GLY A 14 28.30 -15.93 -7.93
CA GLY A 14 27.48 -17.15 -8.02
C GLY A 14 26.04 -16.95 -8.51
N SER A 15 25.55 -15.72 -8.59
CA SER A 15 24.24 -15.45 -9.20
C SER A 15 24.24 -15.86 -10.69
N VAL A 16 23.19 -16.56 -11.13
CA VAL A 16 23.00 -16.95 -12.54
C VAL A 16 22.01 -15.97 -13.18
N ILE A 17 22.40 -15.36 -14.29
CA ILE A 17 21.53 -14.50 -15.09
C ILE A 17 21.00 -15.30 -16.26
N ASN A 18 19.68 -15.45 -16.35
CA ASN A 18 19.00 -16.03 -17.48
C ASN A 18 18.42 -14.92 -18.35
N ILE A 19 18.78 -14.92 -19.62
CA ILE A 19 18.29 -13.95 -20.62
C ILE A 19 17.43 -14.73 -21.62
N SER A 20 16.20 -14.31 -21.83
CA SER A 20 15.31 -14.92 -22.81
C SER A 20 15.85 -14.72 -24.24
N PRO A 21 15.44 -15.56 -25.19
CA PRO A 21 15.59 -15.24 -26.62
C PRO A 21 14.98 -13.85 -26.91
N ALA A 22 15.62 -13.11 -27.83
CA ALA A 22 15.08 -11.85 -28.31
C ALA A 22 13.83 -12.09 -29.17
N THR A 23 12.79 -11.29 -28.95
CA THR A 23 11.55 -11.33 -29.72
C THR A 23 11.23 -9.93 -30.25
N PRO A 24 10.57 -9.78 -31.41
CA PRO A 24 10.21 -8.47 -31.92
C PRO A 24 9.44 -7.64 -30.87
N SER A 25 9.84 -6.39 -30.68
CA SER A 25 9.15 -5.46 -29.79
C SER A 25 8.19 -4.54 -30.55
N GLU A 26 7.33 -3.84 -29.81
CA GLU A 26 6.46 -2.81 -30.37
C GLU A 26 7.25 -1.59 -30.88
N LEU A 27 8.51 -1.42 -30.45
CA LEU A 27 9.35 -0.30 -30.86
C LEU A 27 10.24 -0.69 -32.04
N PRO A 28 10.09 -0.02 -33.20
CA PRO A 28 10.93 -0.28 -34.36
C PRO A 28 12.43 -0.17 -34.02
N GLY A 29 13.22 -1.14 -34.45
CA GLY A 29 14.66 -1.16 -34.22
C GLY A 29 15.09 -1.73 -32.85
N TYR A 30 14.16 -2.26 -32.09
CA TYR A 30 14.43 -2.96 -30.83
C TYR A 30 13.73 -4.31 -30.76
N ASP A 31 14.37 -5.26 -30.10
CA ASP A 31 13.80 -6.53 -29.71
C ASP A 31 13.56 -6.56 -28.20
N ALA A 32 12.50 -7.24 -27.77
CA ALA A 32 12.21 -7.46 -26.36
C ALA A 32 13.00 -8.66 -25.84
N ILE A 33 13.65 -8.51 -24.69
CA ILE A 33 14.24 -9.59 -23.91
C ILE A 33 13.79 -9.52 -22.47
N SER A 34 13.72 -10.66 -21.81
CA SER A 34 13.43 -10.78 -20.38
C SER A 34 14.64 -11.32 -19.65
N VAL A 35 14.94 -10.79 -18.50
CA VAL A 35 16.07 -11.17 -17.66
C VAL A 35 15.56 -11.63 -16.30
N THR A 36 15.96 -12.81 -15.86
CA THR A 36 15.77 -13.30 -14.50
C THR A 36 17.11 -13.57 -13.85
N VAL A 37 17.20 -13.35 -12.56
CA VAL A 37 18.39 -13.63 -11.74
C VAL A 37 18.06 -14.76 -10.78
N LEU A 38 18.84 -15.82 -10.82
CA LEU A 38 18.78 -16.91 -9.85
C LEU A 38 19.88 -16.71 -8.82
N ASN A 39 19.51 -16.61 -7.55
CA ASN A 39 20.43 -16.50 -6.43
C ASN A 39 19.98 -17.45 -5.31
N ASP A 40 20.86 -18.30 -4.82
CA ASP A 40 20.59 -19.29 -3.76
C ASP A 40 19.31 -20.13 -4.00
N GLY A 41 19.08 -20.53 -5.24
CA GLY A 41 17.92 -21.35 -5.64
C GLY A 41 16.60 -20.56 -5.80
N LYS A 42 16.60 -19.24 -5.55
CA LYS A 42 15.45 -18.36 -5.76
C LYS A 42 15.60 -17.56 -7.04
N SER A 43 14.57 -17.57 -7.89
CA SER A 43 14.53 -16.77 -9.11
C SER A 43 13.87 -15.44 -8.85
N SER A 44 14.43 -14.36 -9.37
CA SER A 44 13.79 -13.05 -9.38
C SER A 44 12.56 -13.02 -10.29
N HIS A 45 11.70 -12.03 -10.12
CA HIS A 45 10.73 -11.69 -11.17
C HIS A 45 11.44 -11.34 -12.48
N PRO A 46 10.82 -11.63 -13.64
CA PRO A 46 11.35 -11.25 -14.94
C PRO A 46 11.43 -9.71 -15.07
N ILE A 47 12.60 -9.20 -15.45
CA ILE A 47 12.81 -7.80 -15.78
C ILE A 47 12.88 -7.67 -17.30
N ASN A 48 12.00 -6.88 -17.89
CA ASN A 48 11.92 -6.69 -19.32
C ASN A 48 12.84 -5.56 -19.78
N PHE A 49 13.56 -5.81 -20.88
CA PHE A 49 14.44 -4.85 -21.52
C PHE A 49 14.19 -4.84 -23.03
N LEU A 50 14.60 -3.75 -23.66
CA LEU A 50 14.67 -3.59 -25.10
C LEU A 50 16.15 -3.64 -25.52
N LEU A 51 16.49 -4.51 -26.45
CA LEU A 51 17.80 -4.62 -27.06
C LEU A 51 17.72 -4.02 -28.47
N SER A 52 18.59 -3.06 -28.79
CA SER A 52 18.65 -2.51 -30.16
C SER A 52 19.05 -3.60 -31.16
N ALA A 53 18.57 -3.50 -32.41
CA ALA A 53 18.85 -4.47 -33.46
C ALA A 53 20.37 -4.64 -33.77
N ASP A 54 21.17 -3.58 -33.49
CA ASP A 54 22.62 -3.63 -33.60
C ASP A 54 23.33 -4.23 -32.37
N GLY A 55 22.56 -4.62 -31.34
CA GLY A 55 23.05 -5.25 -30.11
C GLY A 55 23.85 -4.30 -29.18
N ARG A 56 23.87 -3.00 -29.42
CA ARG A 56 24.73 -2.04 -28.71
C ARG A 56 24.02 -1.30 -27.59
N THR A 57 22.69 -1.23 -27.62
CA THR A 57 21.89 -0.48 -26.63
C THR A 57 20.94 -1.41 -25.89
N LEU A 58 20.97 -1.35 -24.59
CA LEU A 58 19.99 -1.97 -23.71
C LEU A 58 19.20 -0.86 -23.01
N ALA A 59 17.87 -0.87 -23.14
CA ALA A 59 16.97 0.12 -22.56
C ALA A 59 15.89 -0.54 -21.70
N GLN A 60 15.45 0.13 -20.64
CA GLN A 60 14.17 -0.12 -19.99
C GLN A 60 13.20 0.94 -20.46
N PHE A 61 11.96 0.54 -20.63
CA PHE A 61 10.91 1.38 -21.18
C PHE A 61 9.64 1.23 -20.35
N THR A 62 9.09 2.35 -19.91
CA THR A 62 7.82 2.39 -19.23
C THR A 62 6.77 2.90 -20.21
N LYS A 63 5.73 2.09 -20.42
CA LYS A 63 4.62 2.44 -21.33
C LYS A 63 3.50 3.01 -20.49
N TYR A 64 3.02 4.17 -20.90
CA TYR A 64 1.81 4.79 -20.34
C TYR A 64 0.73 4.79 -21.42
N ASP A 65 -0.44 4.27 -21.11
CA ASP A 65 -1.62 4.43 -21.96
C ASP A 65 -2.24 5.80 -21.68
N ILE A 66 -2.08 6.71 -22.63
CA ILE A 66 -2.66 8.06 -22.57
C ILE A 66 -3.98 8.18 -23.33
N SER A 67 -4.51 7.08 -23.87
CA SER A 67 -5.79 7.06 -24.59
C SER A 67 -7.00 7.13 -23.66
N ALA A 68 -6.85 6.71 -22.42
CA ALA A 68 -7.88 6.77 -21.38
C ALA A 68 -7.53 7.83 -20.33
N ASP A 69 -8.54 8.55 -19.85
CA ASP A 69 -8.36 9.44 -18.68
C ASP A 69 -8.17 8.56 -17.43
N PRO A 70 -6.99 8.58 -16.80
CA PRO A 70 -6.72 7.77 -15.61
C PRO A 70 -7.68 8.07 -14.45
N ARG A 71 -8.27 9.28 -14.40
CA ARG A 71 -9.27 9.67 -13.39
C ARG A 71 -10.54 8.81 -13.46
N LEU A 72 -10.88 8.26 -14.62
CA LEU A 72 -12.01 7.34 -14.75
C LEU A 72 -11.77 6.02 -14.01
N ALA A 73 -10.51 5.56 -13.95
CA ALA A 73 -10.14 4.38 -13.17
C ALA A 73 -10.12 4.65 -11.65
N LEU A 74 -10.06 5.93 -11.27
CA LEU A 74 -10.03 6.38 -9.87
C LEU A 74 -11.43 6.62 -9.29
N SER A 75 -12.51 6.25 -10.01
CA SER A 75 -13.86 6.41 -9.49
C SER A 75 -13.98 5.70 -8.13
N ASP A 76 -14.79 6.27 -7.24
CA ASP A 76 -15.10 5.69 -5.93
C ASP A 76 -15.96 4.40 -6.03
N ALA A 77 -16.55 4.13 -7.20
CA ALA A 77 -17.25 2.90 -7.60
C ALA A 77 -18.10 2.23 -6.49
N GLY A 78 -18.73 3.03 -5.63
CA GLY A 78 -19.52 2.54 -4.49
C GLY A 78 -18.67 2.08 -3.29
N ARG A 79 -17.39 2.36 -3.26
CA ARG A 79 -16.53 2.11 -2.10
C ARG A 79 -16.93 2.98 -0.91
N PRO A 80 -16.84 2.48 0.33
CA PRO A 80 -17.02 3.30 1.50
C PRO A 80 -16.11 4.52 1.47
N SER A 81 -16.66 5.67 1.83
CA SER A 81 -15.88 6.91 1.91
C SER A 81 -15.98 7.52 3.28
N ARG A 82 -14.97 8.33 3.64
CA ARG A 82 -15.00 9.19 4.83
C ARG A 82 -14.64 10.63 4.48
N GLY A 83 -14.93 11.56 5.39
CA GLY A 83 -14.78 12.99 5.17
C GLY A 83 -15.99 13.59 4.49
N GLY A 84 -15.76 14.39 3.46
CA GLY A 84 -16.79 15.13 2.75
C GLY A 84 -17.81 14.28 1.99
N PRO A 85 -18.92 14.90 1.54
CA PRO A 85 -19.96 14.27 0.74
C PRO A 85 -19.45 13.89 -0.66
N ALA A 86 -20.28 13.20 -1.45
CA ALA A 86 -19.95 12.84 -2.83
C ALA A 86 -19.66 14.07 -3.74
N SER A 87 -20.14 15.22 -3.36
CA SER A 87 -19.92 16.50 -4.05
C SER A 87 -18.71 17.28 -3.50
N ALA A 88 -17.90 16.68 -2.62
CA ALA A 88 -16.69 17.34 -2.11
C ALA A 88 -15.77 17.74 -3.27
N PRO A 89 -15.21 18.96 -3.26
CA PRO A 89 -14.37 19.47 -4.35
C PRO A 89 -13.07 18.70 -4.51
N VAL A 90 -12.60 18.02 -3.47
CA VAL A 90 -11.38 17.19 -3.55
C VAL A 90 -11.71 15.75 -3.19
N LEU A 91 -11.37 14.84 -4.11
CA LEU A 91 -11.40 13.40 -3.90
C LEU A 91 -9.97 12.88 -3.74
N ILE A 92 -9.72 12.20 -2.63
CA ILE A 92 -8.50 11.42 -2.39
C ILE A 92 -8.84 9.95 -2.60
N VAL A 93 -8.19 9.30 -3.57
CA VAL A 93 -8.25 7.85 -3.76
C VAL A 93 -6.92 7.27 -3.30
N GLY A 94 -6.94 6.46 -2.25
CA GLY A 94 -5.76 5.79 -1.72
C GLY A 94 -5.75 4.32 -2.13
N PHE A 95 -4.63 3.84 -2.66
CA PHE A 95 -4.34 2.41 -2.78
C PHE A 95 -3.61 1.99 -1.52
N ASP A 96 -4.20 1.05 -0.81
CA ASP A 96 -3.85 0.70 0.57
C ASP A 96 -3.62 -0.79 0.75
N ASP A 97 -2.72 -1.10 1.67
CA ASP A 97 -2.40 -2.44 2.12
C ASP A 97 -2.46 -2.45 3.66
N LEU A 98 -3.36 -3.26 4.21
CA LEU A 98 -3.66 -3.29 5.65
C LEU A 98 -2.51 -3.81 6.51
N GLU A 99 -1.52 -4.48 5.92
CA GLU A 99 -0.29 -4.93 6.62
C GLU A 99 0.86 -3.93 6.46
N CYS A 100 0.74 -2.95 5.56
CA CYS A 100 1.80 -2.00 5.27
C CYS A 100 2.00 -0.99 6.41
N PRO A 101 3.21 -0.89 7.01
CA PRO A 101 3.46 0.05 8.10
C PRO A 101 3.42 1.52 7.68
N PHE A 102 3.64 1.81 6.41
CA PHE A 102 3.52 3.17 5.87
C PHE A 102 2.06 3.58 5.72
N CYS A 103 1.18 2.63 5.34
CA CYS A 103 -0.26 2.83 5.32
C CYS A 103 -0.79 3.06 6.75
N ALA A 104 -0.37 2.25 7.72
CA ALA A 104 -0.73 2.45 9.12
C ALA A 104 -0.37 3.86 9.63
N ARG A 105 0.79 4.41 9.24
CA ARG A 105 1.18 5.78 9.58
C ARG A 105 0.25 6.81 8.94
N LEU A 106 -0.17 6.59 7.69
CA LEU A 106 -1.11 7.48 7.00
C LEU A 106 -2.44 7.57 7.77
N HIS A 107 -2.96 6.42 8.21
CA HIS A 107 -4.19 6.35 9.03
C HIS A 107 -4.04 6.99 10.40
N ALA A 108 -2.93 6.74 11.09
CA ALA A 108 -2.73 7.21 12.46
C ALA A 108 -2.57 8.74 12.56
N SER A 109 -2.01 9.40 11.54
CA SER A 109 -1.62 10.81 11.65
C SER A 109 -2.10 11.69 10.49
N ILE A 110 -1.96 11.24 9.26
CA ILE A 110 -2.19 12.09 8.08
C ILE A 110 -3.69 12.32 7.85
N PHE A 111 -4.50 11.28 7.82
CA PHE A 111 -5.94 11.43 7.57
C PHE A 111 -6.68 12.20 8.66
N PRO A 112 -6.43 11.99 9.95
CA PRO A 112 -7.01 12.86 10.99
C PRO A 112 -6.65 14.33 10.80
N ALA A 113 -5.43 14.64 10.40
CA ALA A 113 -5.00 16.00 10.16
C ALA A 113 -5.67 16.62 8.90
N ILE A 114 -5.86 15.82 7.83
CA ILE A 114 -6.61 16.23 6.64
C ILE A 114 -8.06 16.51 7.02
N ALA A 115 -8.72 15.61 7.75
CA ALA A 115 -10.10 15.78 8.20
C ALA A 115 -10.26 17.04 9.06
N ASN A 116 -9.36 17.29 10.01
CA ASN A 116 -9.37 18.46 10.88
C ASN A 116 -9.17 19.77 10.10
N ARG A 117 -8.32 19.75 9.05
CA ARG A 117 -8.01 20.96 8.29
C ARG A 117 -9.06 21.30 7.24
N TYR A 118 -9.59 20.31 6.55
CA TYR A 118 -10.41 20.51 5.35
C TYR A 118 -11.90 20.20 5.56
N GLY A 119 -12.24 19.41 6.59
CA GLY A 119 -13.62 19.05 6.91
C GLY A 119 -14.33 18.37 5.73
N ASP A 120 -15.47 18.91 5.34
CA ASP A 120 -16.33 18.40 4.27
C ASP A 120 -15.81 18.69 2.83
N LYS A 121 -14.72 19.43 2.71
CA LYS A 121 -14.13 19.75 1.40
C LYS A 121 -13.31 18.60 0.80
N VAL A 122 -12.95 17.60 1.58
CA VAL A 122 -12.15 16.46 1.17
C VAL A 122 -12.87 15.17 1.46
N ARG A 123 -13.05 14.35 0.42
CA ARG A 123 -13.59 13.00 0.49
C ARG A 123 -12.48 12.00 0.27
N ILE A 124 -12.42 10.94 1.07
CA ILE A 124 -11.38 9.90 0.99
C ILE A 124 -12.05 8.57 0.73
N VAL A 125 -11.55 7.83 -0.24
CA VAL A 125 -11.90 6.43 -0.53
C VAL A 125 -10.65 5.58 -0.64
N TYR A 126 -10.78 4.28 -0.35
CA TYR A 126 -9.72 3.32 -0.51
C TYR A 126 -10.01 2.27 -1.56
N LYS A 127 -8.93 1.89 -2.25
CA LYS A 127 -8.85 0.73 -3.12
C LYS A 127 -7.83 -0.24 -2.53
N ASP A 128 -8.20 -1.51 -2.54
CA ASP A 128 -7.36 -2.56 -2.00
C ASP A 128 -6.17 -2.83 -2.94
N ASP A 129 -4.96 -2.84 -2.41
CA ASP A 129 -3.74 -3.22 -3.13
C ASP A 129 -2.79 -4.01 -2.22
N PRO A 130 -3.21 -5.20 -1.75
CA PRO A 130 -2.40 -6.05 -0.88
C PRO A 130 -1.16 -6.57 -1.63
N LEU A 131 0.03 -6.27 -1.10
CA LEU A 131 1.34 -6.68 -1.61
C LEU A 131 1.71 -8.07 -1.06
N VAL A 132 0.98 -9.09 -1.46
CA VAL A 132 1.02 -10.45 -0.88
C VAL A 132 2.41 -11.11 -0.89
N GLU A 133 3.34 -10.66 -1.74
CA GLU A 133 4.70 -11.15 -1.81
C GLU A 133 5.54 -10.79 -0.57
N ILE A 134 5.19 -9.68 0.10
CA ILE A 134 5.89 -9.17 1.28
C ILE A 134 4.98 -9.01 2.49
N HIS A 135 3.67 -9.01 2.29
CA HIS A 135 2.63 -8.83 3.31
C HIS A 135 1.67 -10.02 3.30
N PRO A 136 2.01 -11.11 4.02
CA PRO A 136 1.35 -12.41 3.86
C PRO A 136 -0.12 -12.44 4.29
N TRP A 137 -0.58 -11.61 5.25
CA TRP A 137 -1.98 -11.58 5.69
C TRP A 137 -2.79 -10.41 5.08
N ALA A 138 -2.18 -9.57 4.25
CA ALA A 138 -2.83 -8.40 3.68
C ALA A 138 -4.07 -8.76 2.84
N MET A 139 -4.04 -9.86 2.08
CA MET A 139 -5.19 -10.31 1.29
C MET A 139 -6.36 -10.71 2.18
N HIS A 140 -6.12 -11.48 3.25
CA HIS A 140 -7.15 -11.90 4.19
C HIS A 140 -7.80 -10.66 4.86
N ALA A 141 -6.99 -9.73 5.33
CA ALA A 141 -7.47 -8.48 5.91
C ALA A 141 -8.33 -7.66 4.93
N ALA A 142 -7.93 -7.60 3.65
CA ALA A 142 -8.70 -6.92 2.61
C ALA A 142 -10.07 -7.58 2.38
N VAL A 143 -10.16 -8.91 2.40
CA VAL A 143 -11.46 -9.64 2.36
C VAL A 143 -12.31 -9.26 3.56
N ASP A 144 -11.74 -9.27 4.75
CA ASP A 144 -12.44 -9.00 6.01
C ASP A 144 -13.09 -7.61 6.02
N VAL A 145 -12.33 -6.56 5.69
CA VAL A 145 -12.88 -5.20 5.64
C VAL A 145 -13.95 -5.05 4.54
N ASN A 146 -13.80 -5.74 3.41
CA ASN A 146 -14.81 -5.74 2.36
C ASN A 146 -16.11 -6.47 2.78
N CYS A 147 -16.02 -7.51 3.61
CA CYS A 147 -17.18 -8.16 4.20
C CYS A 147 -17.97 -7.21 5.13
N VAL A 148 -17.28 -6.37 5.88
CA VAL A 148 -17.91 -5.32 6.70
C VAL A 148 -18.47 -4.21 5.81
N ALA A 149 -17.74 -3.78 4.79
CA ALA A 149 -18.17 -2.74 3.83
C ALA A 149 -19.51 -3.07 3.18
N ALA A 150 -19.79 -4.34 2.92
CA ALA A 150 -21.05 -4.80 2.34
C ALA A 150 -22.28 -4.52 3.22
N GLN A 151 -22.07 -4.21 4.52
CA GLN A 151 -23.14 -3.96 5.47
C GLN A 151 -23.06 -2.57 6.11
N SER A 152 -21.85 -2.01 6.31
CA SER A 152 -21.64 -0.74 6.99
C SER A 152 -20.40 -0.02 6.46
N ALA A 153 -20.60 1.14 5.84
CA ALA A 153 -19.48 2.01 5.42
C ALA A 153 -18.71 2.57 6.64
N GLU A 154 -19.40 2.85 7.72
CA GLU A 154 -18.78 3.33 8.96
C GLU A 154 -17.98 2.23 9.66
N GLY A 155 -18.57 1.03 9.75
CA GLY A 155 -17.91 -0.16 10.27
C GLY A 155 -16.65 -0.53 9.48
N TYR A 156 -16.71 -0.41 8.14
CA TYR A 156 -15.53 -0.59 7.29
C TYR A 156 -14.37 0.29 7.75
N TRP A 157 -14.59 1.60 7.90
CA TRP A 157 -13.54 2.53 8.27
C TRP A 157 -13.02 2.31 9.70
N ARG A 158 -13.89 1.93 10.64
CA ARG A 158 -13.46 1.55 11.98
C ARG A 158 -12.56 0.32 11.96
N LEU A 159 -12.95 -0.72 11.21
CA LEU A 159 -12.16 -1.94 11.11
C LEU A 159 -10.81 -1.66 10.42
N VAL A 160 -10.78 -0.88 9.33
CA VAL A 160 -9.54 -0.45 8.67
C VAL A 160 -8.61 0.25 9.65
N ASP A 161 -9.13 1.25 10.40
CA ASP A 161 -8.33 1.99 11.39
C ASP A 161 -7.83 1.07 12.52
N THR A 162 -8.68 0.12 12.98
CA THR A 162 -8.33 -0.84 14.03
C THR A 162 -7.25 -1.82 13.57
N ILE A 163 -7.34 -2.37 12.35
CA ILE A 163 -6.31 -3.25 11.79
C ILE A 163 -4.98 -2.50 11.68
N HIS A 164 -4.97 -1.30 11.12
CA HIS A 164 -3.75 -0.51 11.01
C HIS A 164 -3.13 -0.16 12.38
N ALA A 165 -3.97 0.15 13.38
CA ALA A 165 -3.49 0.44 14.72
C ALA A 165 -2.80 -0.77 15.39
N HIS A 166 -3.22 -1.99 15.04
CA HIS A 166 -2.73 -3.25 15.62
C HIS A 166 -1.87 -4.08 14.64
N ALA A 167 -1.56 -3.58 13.43
CA ALA A 167 -0.83 -4.33 12.41
C ALA A 167 0.49 -4.94 12.94
N GLY A 168 1.18 -4.22 13.82
CA GLY A 168 2.40 -4.69 14.46
C GLY A 168 2.20 -5.85 15.46
N GLU A 169 0.97 -6.19 15.84
CA GLU A 169 0.62 -7.25 16.81
C GLU A 169 -0.01 -8.47 16.12
N ILE A 170 -0.62 -8.28 14.97
CA ILE A 170 -1.27 -9.35 14.18
C ILE A 170 -0.22 -10.40 13.79
N GLY A 171 -0.56 -11.66 13.97
CA GLY A 171 0.32 -12.80 13.75
C GLY A 171 1.27 -13.09 14.92
N LYS A 172 1.47 -12.17 15.87
CA LYS A 172 2.33 -12.42 17.03
C LYS A 172 1.66 -13.27 18.09
N ASN A 173 2.45 -14.11 18.75
CA ASN A 173 2.01 -14.83 19.94
C ASN A 173 2.14 -13.91 21.16
N LEU A 174 1.03 -13.37 21.63
CA LEU A 174 0.98 -12.45 22.77
C LEU A 174 0.94 -13.18 24.14
N VAL A 175 0.92 -14.52 24.16
CA VAL A 175 0.73 -15.33 25.36
C VAL A 175 1.99 -16.13 25.68
N GLY A 176 2.83 -15.57 26.56
CA GLY A 176 3.87 -16.29 27.32
C GLY A 176 5.14 -16.67 26.58
N PRO A 177 6.17 -17.19 27.29
CA PRO A 177 7.42 -17.60 26.67
C PRO A 177 7.19 -18.82 25.79
N THR A 178 7.59 -18.69 24.51
CA THR A 178 7.62 -19.80 23.57
C THR A 178 8.69 -20.80 23.98
N THR A 179 8.31 -22.05 24.20
CA THR A 179 9.27 -23.14 24.31
C THR A 179 9.87 -23.43 22.92
N ASP A 180 11.06 -24.05 22.85
CA ASP A 180 11.71 -24.39 21.57
C ASP A 180 10.84 -25.25 20.63
N LYS A 181 9.79 -25.89 21.15
CA LYS A 181 8.81 -26.68 20.40
C LYS A 181 7.73 -25.81 19.71
N ASP A 182 7.58 -24.55 20.15
CA ASP A 182 6.57 -23.61 19.66
C ASP A 182 7.19 -22.50 18.78
N LYS A 183 8.38 -22.75 18.20
CA LYS A 183 8.97 -21.78 17.27
C LYS A 183 7.95 -21.41 16.20
N ASP A 184 7.69 -20.11 16.07
CA ASP A 184 6.84 -19.56 15.03
C ASP A 184 7.46 -19.89 13.67
N THR A 185 6.72 -20.64 12.87
CA THR A 185 6.99 -20.80 11.44
C THR A 185 6.15 -19.79 10.67
N PRO A 186 6.52 -19.38 9.45
CA PRO A 186 5.70 -18.49 8.64
C PRO A 186 4.24 -18.94 8.54
N ASP A 187 4.00 -20.22 8.31
CA ASP A 187 2.66 -20.78 8.19
C ASP A 187 1.85 -20.66 9.49
N LYS A 188 2.46 -20.94 10.65
CA LYS A 188 1.79 -20.79 11.96
C LYS A 188 1.47 -19.33 12.26
N THR A 189 2.38 -18.44 11.89
CA THR A 189 2.18 -17.00 12.04
C THR A 189 1.03 -16.52 11.18
N LEU A 190 0.93 -16.97 9.94
CA LEU A 190 -0.16 -16.63 9.03
C LEU A 190 -1.51 -17.16 9.54
N VAL A 191 -1.61 -18.44 9.89
CA VAL A 191 -2.85 -19.02 10.45
C VAL A 191 -3.31 -18.27 11.71
N ARG A 192 -2.36 -17.81 12.53
CA ARG A 192 -2.68 -16.99 13.70
C ARG A 192 -3.16 -15.61 13.31
N ALA A 193 -2.53 -14.98 12.33
CA ALA A 193 -2.93 -13.67 11.81
C ALA A 193 -4.37 -13.72 11.28
N ASP A 194 -4.68 -14.69 10.44
CA ASP A 194 -6.02 -14.87 9.86
C ASP A 194 -7.07 -15.03 10.97
N GLY A 195 -6.82 -15.91 11.96
CA GLY A 195 -7.74 -16.08 13.09
C GLY A 195 -7.88 -14.86 14.00
N GLN A 196 -6.84 -14.01 14.10
CA GLN A 196 -6.91 -12.74 14.84
C GLN A 196 -7.72 -11.71 14.05
N LEU A 197 -7.56 -11.65 12.72
CA LEU A 197 -8.30 -10.78 11.81
C LEU A 197 -9.80 -11.13 11.82
N ASP A 198 -10.15 -12.42 11.63
CA ASP A 198 -11.53 -12.89 11.71
C ASP A 198 -12.19 -12.48 13.04
N LYS A 199 -11.49 -12.71 14.16
CA LYS A 199 -11.98 -12.34 15.48
C LYS A 199 -12.20 -10.84 15.62
N LEU A 200 -11.26 -10.04 15.13
CA LEU A 200 -11.35 -8.58 15.16
C LEU A 200 -12.56 -8.12 14.34
N THR A 201 -12.71 -8.66 13.14
CA THR A 201 -13.80 -8.38 12.21
C THR A 201 -15.17 -8.73 12.81
N LEU A 202 -15.28 -9.88 13.44
CA LEU A 202 -16.53 -10.29 14.14
C LEU A 202 -16.84 -9.37 15.32
N THR A 203 -15.82 -8.98 16.09
CA THR A 203 -15.99 -8.05 17.22
C THR A 203 -16.48 -6.68 16.75
N GLU A 204 -15.88 -6.13 15.70
CA GLU A 204 -16.34 -4.86 15.12
C GLU A 204 -17.74 -5.01 14.51
N GLY A 205 -18.03 -6.15 13.88
CA GLY A 205 -19.36 -6.45 13.36
C GLY A 205 -20.43 -6.47 14.45
N GLU A 206 -20.14 -7.01 15.63
CA GLU A 206 -21.04 -6.99 16.80
C GLU A 206 -21.25 -5.55 17.33
N ASN A 207 -20.17 -4.77 17.44
CA ASN A 207 -20.23 -3.38 17.86
C ASN A 207 -21.14 -2.54 16.94
N ASP A 208 -21.09 -2.82 15.64
CA ASP A 208 -21.90 -2.15 14.60
C ASP A 208 -23.28 -2.76 14.40
N LYS A 209 -23.62 -3.82 15.15
CA LYS A 209 -24.89 -4.54 15.01
C LYS A 209 -25.12 -5.08 13.61
N LEU A 210 -24.06 -5.54 12.93
CA LEU A 210 -24.15 -6.16 11.64
C LEU A 210 -24.87 -7.53 11.72
N ASP A 211 -25.39 -7.98 10.59
CA ASP A 211 -25.91 -9.34 10.46
C ASP A 211 -24.76 -10.34 10.54
N THR A 212 -24.58 -10.92 11.71
CA THR A 212 -23.49 -11.88 12.01
C THR A 212 -23.52 -13.09 11.09
N SER A 213 -24.71 -13.55 10.67
CA SER A 213 -24.84 -14.70 9.75
C SER A 213 -24.28 -14.35 8.37
N LYS A 214 -24.60 -13.15 7.84
CA LYS A 214 -24.06 -12.68 6.57
C LYS A 214 -22.55 -12.43 6.67
N LEU A 215 -22.09 -11.87 7.78
CA LEU A 215 -20.66 -11.61 8.00
C LEU A 215 -19.88 -12.93 8.02
N ASN A 216 -20.29 -13.91 8.81
CA ASN A 216 -19.65 -15.23 8.84
C ASN A 216 -19.67 -15.91 7.46
N ALA A 217 -20.78 -15.84 6.74
CA ALA A 217 -20.87 -16.42 5.39
C ALA A 217 -19.95 -15.70 4.38
N CYS A 218 -19.70 -14.41 4.55
CA CYS A 218 -18.75 -13.65 3.75
C CYS A 218 -17.31 -14.06 4.05
N LEU A 219 -16.92 -14.04 5.32
CA LEU A 219 -15.59 -14.46 5.78
C LEU A 219 -15.25 -15.89 5.30
N ALA A 220 -16.20 -16.82 5.44
CA ALA A 220 -15.98 -18.21 5.03
C ALA A 220 -15.77 -18.40 3.52
N ARG A 221 -16.25 -17.48 2.68
CA ARG A 221 -16.06 -17.57 1.22
C ARG A 221 -14.67 -17.13 0.77
N GLN A 222 -14.01 -16.24 1.50
CA GLN A 222 -12.71 -15.67 1.14
C GLN A 222 -12.66 -15.20 -0.33
N ASP A 223 -13.70 -14.46 -0.76
CA ASP A 223 -13.84 -14.01 -2.15
C ASP A 223 -12.90 -12.82 -2.42
N THR A 224 -11.88 -13.02 -3.23
CA THR A 224 -10.87 -12.01 -3.59
C THR A 224 -11.20 -11.26 -4.89
N THR A 225 -12.31 -11.57 -5.57
CA THR A 225 -12.62 -11.04 -6.92
C THR A 225 -12.54 -9.51 -6.99
N ALA A 226 -13.13 -8.80 -6.02
CA ALA A 226 -13.12 -7.34 -6.00
C ALA A 226 -11.72 -6.77 -5.71
N ILE A 227 -10.94 -7.47 -4.89
CA ILE A 227 -9.57 -7.08 -4.54
C ILE A 227 -8.66 -7.25 -5.74
N GLU A 228 -8.75 -8.38 -6.44
CA GLU A 228 -7.97 -8.62 -7.66
C GLU A 228 -8.31 -7.60 -8.76
N ALA A 229 -9.57 -7.23 -8.91
CA ALA A 229 -9.98 -6.16 -9.81
C ALA A 229 -9.36 -4.80 -9.41
N SER A 230 -9.24 -4.51 -8.13
CA SER A 230 -8.55 -3.31 -7.62
C SER A 230 -7.06 -3.35 -7.91
N LYS A 231 -6.39 -4.49 -7.69
CA LYS A 231 -4.97 -4.70 -8.04
C LYS A 231 -4.72 -4.55 -9.54
N GLU A 232 -5.65 -5.00 -10.39
CA GLU A 232 -5.55 -4.77 -11.84
C GLU A 232 -5.59 -3.27 -12.18
N VAL A 233 -6.42 -2.49 -11.49
CA VAL A 233 -6.44 -1.02 -11.63
C VAL A 233 -5.10 -0.43 -11.16
N ALA A 234 -4.58 -0.86 -10.01
CA ALA A 234 -3.27 -0.44 -9.51
C ALA A 234 -2.16 -0.69 -10.54
N SER A 235 -2.13 -1.89 -11.12
CA SER A 235 -1.17 -2.26 -12.17
C SER A 235 -1.28 -1.36 -13.41
N LYS A 236 -2.50 -1.07 -13.89
CA LYS A 236 -2.75 -0.18 -15.05
C LYS A 236 -2.30 1.26 -14.76
N LEU A 237 -2.35 1.70 -13.51
CA LEU A 237 -1.89 3.02 -13.06
C LEU A 237 -0.40 3.04 -12.69
N ASN A 238 0.33 1.95 -12.96
CA ASN A 238 1.74 1.77 -12.60
C ASN A 238 1.99 2.06 -11.11
N ILE A 239 1.16 1.51 -10.23
CA ILE A 239 1.36 1.54 -8.80
C ILE A 239 2.20 0.32 -8.43
N ASP A 240 3.33 0.54 -7.78
CA ASP A 240 4.30 -0.48 -7.39
C ASP A 240 4.60 -0.46 -5.88
N SER A 241 3.93 0.41 -5.14
CA SER A 241 4.09 0.55 -3.70
C SER A 241 2.85 1.13 -3.02
N THR A 242 2.68 0.81 -1.74
CA THR A 242 1.64 1.38 -0.88
C THR A 242 2.25 2.19 0.28
N PRO A 243 1.60 3.26 0.73
CA PRO A 243 0.40 3.85 0.14
C PRO A 243 0.71 4.62 -1.15
N THR A 244 -0.19 4.57 -2.13
CA THR A 244 -0.20 5.52 -3.25
C THR A 244 -1.50 6.29 -3.22
N LEU A 245 -1.43 7.61 -3.28
CA LEU A 245 -2.59 8.50 -3.25
C LEU A 245 -2.79 9.18 -4.59
N PHE A 246 -4.05 9.43 -4.93
CA PHE A 246 -4.43 10.31 -6.03
C PHE A 246 -5.32 11.42 -5.49
N ILE A 247 -4.93 12.66 -5.69
CA ILE A 247 -5.68 13.85 -5.26
C ILE A 247 -6.25 14.53 -6.51
N ASN A 248 -7.55 14.40 -6.75
CA ASN A 248 -8.21 14.81 -7.99
C ASN A 248 -7.49 14.30 -9.28
N GLY A 249 -6.81 13.15 -9.17
CA GLY A 249 -6.09 12.51 -10.27
C GLY A 249 -4.57 12.74 -10.25
N ASP A 250 -4.04 13.62 -9.44
CA ASP A 250 -2.61 13.82 -9.27
C ASP A 250 -2.02 12.72 -8.38
N LYS A 251 -1.11 11.91 -8.93
CA LYS A 251 -0.47 10.77 -8.26
C LYS A 251 0.60 11.22 -7.28
N ILE A 252 0.57 10.64 -6.08
CA ILE A 252 1.57 10.82 -5.03
C ILE A 252 1.98 9.45 -4.52
N ASP A 253 3.22 9.07 -4.74
CA ASP A 253 3.76 7.78 -4.33
C ASP A 253 4.36 7.86 -2.91
N GLY A 254 4.01 6.87 -2.09
CA GLY A 254 4.60 6.65 -0.77
C GLY A 254 4.13 7.61 0.32
N ALA A 255 4.75 7.49 1.48
CA ALA A 255 4.48 8.32 2.64
C ALA A 255 5.27 9.64 2.55
N VAL A 256 4.62 10.71 2.11
CA VAL A 256 5.20 12.05 2.00
C VAL A 256 4.91 12.90 3.25
N PRO A 257 5.66 13.99 3.50
CA PRO A 257 5.37 14.92 4.58
C PRO A 257 3.96 15.53 4.44
N ILE A 258 3.31 15.78 5.59
CA ILE A 258 1.94 16.30 5.61
C ILE A 258 1.83 17.69 4.97
N GLU A 259 2.87 18.50 5.09
CA GLU A 259 2.94 19.83 4.51
C GLU A 259 2.87 19.78 2.98
N PHE A 260 3.51 18.76 2.38
CA PHE A 260 3.43 18.52 0.95
C PHE A 260 2.00 18.16 0.52
N LEU A 261 1.35 17.22 1.25
CA LEU A 261 -0.04 16.84 0.97
C LEU A 261 -1.01 18.03 1.11
N PHE A 262 -0.82 18.86 2.14
CA PHE A 262 -1.62 20.07 2.29
C PHE A 262 -1.44 21.01 1.12
N GLY A 263 -0.22 21.17 0.60
CA GLY A 263 0.03 21.96 -0.60
C GLY A 263 -0.75 21.46 -1.81
N VAL A 264 -0.71 20.15 -2.08
CA VAL A 264 -1.43 19.54 -3.20
C VAL A 264 -2.95 19.66 -3.03
N ILE A 265 -3.48 19.44 -1.82
CA ILE A 265 -4.92 19.60 -1.53
C ILE A 265 -5.34 21.07 -1.68
N ASP A 266 -4.53 22.01 -1.21
CA ASP A 266 -4.80 23.44 -1.36
C ASP A 266 -4.83 23.85 -2.84
N ASP A 267 -3.95 23.30 -3.67
CA ASP A 267 -3.93 23.55 -5.13
C ASP A 267 -5.15 22.90 -5.81
N ALA A 268 -5.52 21.68 -5.43
CA ALA A 268 -6.73 21.02 -5.92
C ALA A 268 -7.98 21.83 -5.57
N LEU A 269 -8.08 22.38 -4.35
CA LEU A 269 -9.20 23.27 -3.97
C LEU A 269 -9.24 24.55 -4.84
N ARG A 270 -8.10 25.16 -5.11
CA ARG A 270 -8.02 26.35 -5.98
C ARG A 270 -8.48 26.04 -7.40
N ALA A 271 -8.10 24.88 -7.93
CA ALA A 271 -8.53 24.41 -9.25
C ALA A 271 -10.07 24.26 -9.34
N GLU A 272 -10.71 23.91 -8.23
CA GLU A 272 -12.18 23.82 -8.10
C GLU A 272 -12.83 25.17 -7.68
N ASN A 273 -12.10 26.28 -7.71
CA ASN A 273 -12.54 27.60 -7.28
C ASN A 273 -12.97 27.67 -5.80
N VAL A 274 -12.42 26.80 -4.95
CA VAL A 274 -12.65 26.79 -3.51
C VAL A 274 -11.44 27.37 -2.79
N THR A 275 -11.68 28.33 -1.90
CA THR A 275 -10.62 28.93 -1.09
C THR A 275 -10.10 27.93 -0.06
N PRO A 276 -8.78 27.59 -0.09
CA PRO A 276 -8.16 26.76 0.93
C PRO A 276 -8.19 27.40 2.33
N PRO A 277 -8.00 26.62 3.39
CA PRO A 277 -7.72 27.15 4.72
C PRO A 277 -6.46 28.03 4.73
N PRO A 278 -6.22 28.85 5.78
CA PRO A 278 -4.98 29.59 5.94
C PRO A 278 -3.74 28.68 5.81
N PRO A 279 -2.58 29.21 5.38
CA PRO A 279 -1.35 28.45 5.27
C PRO A 279 -1.05 27.63 6.53
N TYR A 280 -0.68 26.37 6.34
CA TYR A 280 -0.30 25.51 7.46
C TYR A 280 1.04 25.99 8.05
N VAL A 281 1.05 26.16 9.36
CA VAL A 281 2.28 26.44 10.10
C VAL A 281 2.56 25.22 10.97
N ALA A 282 3.64 24.50 10.66
CA ALA A 282 4.04 23.36 11.46
C ALA A 282 4.27 23.79 12.92
N PRO A 283 3.79 23.01 13.91
CA PRO A 283 4.13 23.25 15.29
C PRO A 283 5.64 23.31 15.47
N LYS A 284 6.15 24.31 16.18
CA LYS A 284 7.57 24.32 16.55
C LYS A 284 7.86 23.03 17.32
N PRO A 285 8.94 22.29 16.99
CA PRO A 285 9.32 21.17 17.83
C PRO A 285 9.53 21.68 19.25
N ASP A 286 8.82 21.06 20.20
CA ASP A 286 9.00 21.37 21.64
C ASP A 286 10.48 21.19 21.99
N ALA A 287 11.09 22.24 22.51
CA ALA A 287 12.48 22.27 22.93
C ALA A 287 12.77 21.35 24.16
N ALA A 288 11.80 20.48 24.50
CA ALA A 288 11.80 19.62 25.68
C ALA A 288 11.95 18.10 25.41
N ALA A 289 12.18 17.67 24.18
CA ALA A 289 12.60 16.30 23.93
C ALA A 289 14.12 16.22 24.18
N GLY A 290 14.49 15.94 25.42
CA GLY A 290 15.87 15.88 25.89
C GLY A 290 16.75 15.04 24.99
N ALA A 291 17.94 15.58 24.69
CA ALA A 291 19.03 14.84 24.08
C ALA A 291 19.26 13.52 24.83
N PRO A 292 19.58 12.41 24.14
CA PRO A 292 19.93 11.18 24.82
C PRO A 292 21.14 11.44 25.73
N THR A 293 20.94 11.30 27.04
CA THR A 293 22.00 11.37 28.00
C THR A 293 22.98 10.22 27.71
N THR A 294 24.16 10.57 27.25
CA THR A 294 25.30 9.64 27.19
C THR A 294 25.49 8.97 28.56
N PRO A 295 25.62 7.64 28.65
CA PRO A 295 25.93 6.99 29.91
C PRO A 295 27.33 7.44 30.39
N PRO A 296 27.52 7.62 31.70
CA PRO A 296 28.81 8.01 32.22
C PRO A 296 29.85 6.93 31.96
N SER A 297 30.98 7.34 31.40
CA SER A 297 32.18 6.51 31.26
C SER A 297 32.63 6.09 32.64
N GLY A 298 32.54 4.78 32.95
CA GLY A 298 33.09 4.19 34.17
C GLY A 298 34.62 4.29 34.20
N PRO A 299 35.24 4.38 35.40
CA PRO A 299 36.68 4.52 35.53
C PRO A 299 37.37 3.20 35.16
N GLY A 300 38.36 3.31 34.28
CA GLY A 300 39.25 2.21 33.95
C GLY A 300 40.05 1.72 35.17
N LYS A 301 40.16 0.41 35.24
CA LYS A 301 41.31 -0.33 35.81
C LYS A 301 41.56 -1.53 34.92
#